data_d8f99faad721b14f356894fdd70c556d
#
_entry.id   d8f99faad721b14f356894fdd70c556d
#
_cell.length_a   1.000
_cell.length_b   1.000
_cell.length_c   1.000
_cell.angle_alpha   90.00
_cell.angle_beta   90.00
_cell.angle_gamma   90.00
#
_symmetry.space_group_name_H-M   'P 1'
#
loop_
_entity.id
_entity.type
_entity.pdbx_description
1 polymer ?
#
loop_
_entity_poly.entity_id
_entity_poly.type
_entity_poly.pdbx_seq_one_letter_code
_entity_poly.pdbx_strand_id
1 'polypeptide(L)'
;MLRQPRLWLGTGLIAAVVSMLFALLYVGGNVNPKGNLRDLPVALVNADSGADAGGRHVNMGEQIVAGIQKTAKGDKSIDWQIVTREEADKLLGRGKVFGALVIPRDFSATVTALGSPQPAPQGKAARPTLTVLTNQSAGSIGSSMSSQAAQKAAHAASAQIGQELLKQAAAQKTPLPAAAQLGLADPVNVTVADGHPVGSRSALGLSAFYYALVLVVCGMLGANLVNSQVDTALGYLHTDYGPVRKREPVRHTSRVRTLAIGMALMLGISLVMGTLVEVATVTILDMDASHLGLLWLYSVATIAVVGIGSLALFAAFGTPGMLLATIVFVAMAVPSSGATVPLQALPGFFRALAGFEPLRQITEGMRAILYYGAQADAGLSRAWASMGIALVAALVFGFAVTRLYDRRGLHRIPRPAAGSEARAETPEAPEAPGTTGAEASATA
;
A
#
# COMPACT_ATOMS: atom_id res chain seq x y z
N MET A 1 -25.45 -19.80 -30.21
CA MET A 1 -25.15 -19.03 -29.00
C MET A 1 -24.50 -17.69 -29.30
N LEU A 2 -23.44 -17.59 -30.10
CA LEU A 2 -22.77 -16.33 -30.45
C LEU A 2 -23.61 -15.27 -31.16
N ARG A 3 -24.76 -15.65 -31.73
CA ARG A 3 -25.72 -14.74 -32.38
C ARG A 3 -26.72 -14.08 -31.41
N GLN A 4 -26.66 -14.36 -30.12
CA GLN A 4 -27.57 -13.77 -29.14
C GLN A 4 -27.01 -12.39 -28.68
N PRO A 5 -27.66 -11.27 -29.04
CA PRO A 5 -27.16 -9.93 -28.74
C PRO A 5 -27.10 -9.66 -27.22
N ARG A 6 -27.93 -10.33 -26.42
CA ARG A 6 -27.95 -10.18 -24.96
C ARG A 6 -26.65 -10.66 -24.30
N LEU A 7 -25.98 -11.69 -24.86
CA LEU A 7 -24.68 -12.15 -24.36
C LEU A 7 -23.60 -11.11 -24.58
N TRP A 8 -23.57 -10.51 -25.77
CA TRP A 8 -22.58 -9.49 -26.11
C TRP A 8 -22.82 -8.18 -25.36
N LEU A 9 -24.07 -7.72 -25.28
CA LEU A 9 -24.41 -6.48 -24.60
C LEU A 9 -24.16 -6.58 -23.09
N GLY A 10 -24.61 -7.66 -22.42
CA GLY A 10 -24.43 -7.81 -20.98
C GLY A 10 -22.96 -8.00 -20.59
N THR A 11 -22.26 -8.92 -21.26
CA THR A 11 -20.84 -9.18 -20.97
C THR A 11 -19.97 -7.98 -21.37
N GLY A 12 -20.26 -7.38 -22.54
CA GLY A 12 -19.53 -6.22 -23.03
C GLY A 12 -19.69 -4.99 -22.13
N LEU A 13 -20.90 -4.74 -21.62
CA LEU A 13 -21.14 -3.63 -20.68
C LEU A 13 -20.37 -3.82 -19.38
N ILE A 14 -20.43 -5.01 -18.79
CA ILE A 14 -19.70 -5.31 -17.55
C ILE A 14 -18.18 -5.16 -17.79
N ALA A 15 -17.67 -5.73 -18.88
CA ALA A 15 -16.25 -5.63 -19.22
C ALA A 15 -15.81 -4.19 -19.45
N ALA A 16 -16.62 -3.38 -20.15
CA ALA A 16 -16.35 -1.96 -20.39
C ALA A 16 -16.33 -1.16 -19.07
N VAL A 17 -17.31 -1.36 -18.18
CA VAL A 17 -17.37 -0.71 -16.87
C VAL A 17 -16.17 -1.08 -16.01
N VAL A 18 -15.82 -2.36 -15.96
CA VAL A 18 -14.66 -2.84 -15.20
C VAL A 18 -13.36 -2.27 -15.75
N SER A 19 -13.16 -2.32 -17.07
CA SER A 19 -11.95 -1.78 -17.71
C SER A 19 -11.83 -0.26 -17.48
N MET A 20 -12.92 0.48 -17.62
CA MET A 20 -12.94 1.92 -17.35
C MET A 20 -12.64 2.22 -15.88
N LEU A 21 -13.24 1.46 -14.96
CA LEU A 21 -13.00 1.60 -13.52
C LEU A 21 -11.52 1.38 -13.19
N PHE A 22 -10.90 0.30 -13.70
CA PHE A 22 -9.49 0.03 -13.49
C PHE A 22 -8.60 1.12 -14.08
N ALA A 23 -8.88 1.57 -15.29
CA ALA A 23 -8.14 2.66 -15.93
C ALA A 23 -8.21 3.95 -15.10
N LEU A 24 -9.41 4.35 -14.66
CA LEU A 24 -9.60 5.53 -13.84
C LEU A 24 -8.92 5.42 -12.46
N LEU A 25 -8.97 4.24 -11.84
CA LEU A 25 -8.35 4.02 -10.54
C LEU A 25 -6.82 3.99 -10.65
N TYR A 26 -6.26 3.18 -11.55
CA TYR A 26 -4.81 2.98 -11.62
C TYR A 26 -4.07 4.15 -12.27
N VAL A 27 -4.62 4.70 -13.35
CA VAL A 27 -3.98 5.81 -14.05
C VAL A 27 -4.36 7.13 -13.38
N GLY A 28 -5.64 7.34 -13.02
CA GLY A 28 -6.15 8.59 -12.46
C GLY A 28 -5.46 9.01 -11.15
N GLY A 29 -5.03 8.05 -10.31
CA GLY A 29 -4.24 8.34 -9.11
C GLY A 29 -2.83 8.84 -9.40
N ASN A 30 -2.24 8.45 -10.53
CA ASN A 30 -0.81 8.61 -10.82
C ASN A 30 -0.48 9.62 -11.94
N VAL A 31 -1.47 10.21 -12.60
CA VAL A 31 -1.25 11.07 -13.78
C VAL A 31 -0.44 12.32 -13.48
N ASN A 32 -0.67 12.99 -12.35
CA ASN A 32 -0.02 14.26 -12.05
C ASN A 32 0.35 14.39 -10.57
N PRO A 33 1.31 13.60 -10.06
CA PRO A 33 1.68 13.62 -8.65
C PRO A 33 2.29 14.96 -8.22
N LYS A 34 3.05 15.64 -9.09
CA LYS A 34 3.64 16.95 -8.78
C LYS A 34 2.59 18.04 -8.65
N GLY A 35 1.60 18.07 -9.53
CA GLY A 35 0.52 19.06 -9.49
C GLY A 35 -0.48 18.87 -8.34
N ASN A 36 -0.58 17.63 -7.84
CA ASN A 36 -1.43 17.29 -6.69
C ASN A 36 -0.71 17.38 -5.35
N LEU A 37 0.61 17.61 -5.35
CA LEU A 37 1.44 17.60 -4.14
C LEU A 37 0.98 18.68 -3.15
N ARG A 38 0.63 18.27 -1.93
CA ARG A 38 0.23 19.16 -0.84
C ARG A 38 0.69 18.59 0.49
N ASP A 39 1.28 19.49 1.29
CA ASP A 39 1.63 19.20 2.69
C ASP A 39 2.51 17.95 2.86
N LEU A 40 3.49 17.74 1.94
CA LEU A 40 4.45 16.63 2.09
C LEU A 40 5.37 16.93 3.29
N PRO A 41 5.37 16.11 4.35
CA PRO A 41 6.12 16.42 5.55
C PRO A 41 7.63 16.20 5.34
N VAL A 42 8.39 17.27 5.56
CA VAL A 42 9.86 17.32 5.47
C VAL A 42 10.41 18.01 6.70
N ALA A 43 11.35 17.40 7.39
CA ALA A 43 11.99 18.02 8.55
C ALA A 43 12.96 19.11 8.11
N LEU A 44 13.01 20.21 8.87
CA LEU A 44 13.98 21.29 8.71
C LEU A 44 14.74 21.44 10.02
N VAL A 45 16.02 21.09 10.01
CA VAL A 45 16.89 21.13 11.18
C VAL A 45 17.84 22.29 11.07
N ASN A 46 17.74 23.24 12.00
CA ASN A 46 18.75 24.27 12.18
C ASN A 46 19.57 23.97 13.44
N ALA A 47 20.79 23.47 13.24
CA ALA A 47 21.75 23.24 14.31
C ALA A 47 22.80 24.38 14.37
N ASP A 48 22.73 25.38 13.49
CA ASP A 48 23.72 26.45 13.37
C ASP A 48 23.80 27.27 14.65
N SER A 49 25.02 27.44 15.14
CA SER A 49 25.31 28.23 16.37
C SER A 49 25.53 29.71 16.09
N GLY A 50 25.49 30.13 14.81
CA GLY A 50 25.90 31.48 14.41
C GLY A 50 27.42 31.66 14.40
N ALA A 51 27.84 32.83 14.00
CA ALA A 51 29.25 33.28 14.03
C ALA A 51 29.34 34.76 14.27
N ASP A 52 30.46 35.22 14.83
CA ASP A 52 30.75 36.62 15.01
C ASP A 52 31.42 37.20 13.75
N ALA A 53 30.74 38.12 13.08
CA ALA A 53 31.23 38.82 11.91
C ALA A 53 31.21 40.32 12.15
N GLY A 54 32.39 40.95 12.17
CA GLY A 54 32.50 42.41 12.33
C GLY A 54 31.91 42.95 13.64
N GLY A 55 31.97 42.18 14.74
CA GLY A 55 31.44 42.55 16.05
C GLY A 55 29.93 42.36 16.20
N ARG A 56 29.28 41.68 15.28
CA ARG A 56 27.85 41.26 15.34
C ARG A 56 27.75 39.77 15.24
N HIS A 57 26.90 39.21 16.09
CA HIS A 57 26.51 37.79 15.96
C HIS A 57 25.53 37.61 14.79
N VAL A 58 25.90 36.78 13.82
CA VAL A 58 25.11 36.49 12.62
C VAL A 58 24.79 35.01 12.61
N ASN A 59 23.50 34.63 12.49
CA ASN A 59 23.05 33.25 12.32
C ASN A 59 22.43 33.11 10.92
N MET A 60 23.20 32.54 10.00
CA MET A 60 22.78 32.32 8.61
C MET A 60 21.78 31.16 8.53
N GLY A 61 21.86 30.22 9.45
CA GLY A 61 20.87 29.13 9.58
C GLY A 61 19.47 29.67 9.83
N GLU A 62 19.32 30.64 10.73
CA GLU A 62 18.03 31.29 10.97
C GLU A 62 17.51 32.03 9.72
N GLN A 63 18.39 32.67 8.98
CA GLN A 63 18.00 33.35 7.73
C GLN A 63 17.51 32.35 6.66
N ILE A 64 18.18 31.20 6.53
CA ILE A 64 17.73 30.11 5.64
C ILE A 64 16.35 29.61 6.06
N VAL A 65 16.16 29.32 7.34
CA VAL A 65 14.86 28.88 7.88
C VAL A 65 13.76 29.90 7.59
N ALA A 66 14.01 31.18 7.86
CA ALA A 66 13.07 32.27 7.58
C ALA A 66 12.75 32.38 6.08
N GLY A 67 13.76 32.24 5.20
CA GLY A 67 13.59 32.23 3.75
C GLY A 67 12.71 31.07 3.26
N ILE A 68 12.95 29.85 3.77
CA ILE A 68 12.15 28.66 3.46
C ILE A 68 10.70 28.86 3.95
N GLN A 69 10.50 29.34 5.18
CA GLN A 69 9.16 29.60 5.71
C GLN A 69 8.40 30.67 4.91
N LYS A 70 9.09 31.71 4.45
CA LYS A 70 8.49 32.75 3.61
C LYS A 70 8.00 32.16 2.28
N THR A 71 8.80 31.32 1.65
CA THR A 71 8.45 30.64 0.40
C THR A 71 7.30 29.65 0.62
N ALA A 72 7.32 28.91 1.73
CA ALA A 72 6.28 27.92 2.09
C ALA A 72 4.89 28.56 2.31
N LYS A 73 4.81 29.83 2.71
CA LYS A 73 3.50 30.53 2.82
C LYS A 73 2.78 30.65 1.47
N GLY A 74 3.51 30.68 0.35
CA GLY A 74 2.96 30.76 -1.01
C GLY A 74 2.83 29.41 -1.70
N ASP A 75 3.58 28.40 -1.27
CA ASP A 75 3.62 27.05 -1.86
C ASP A 75 3.33 26.00 -0.79
N LYS A 76 2.12 25.45 -0.85
CA LYS A 76 1.65 24.40 0.09
C LYS A 76 2.07 22.99 -0.31
N SER A 77 3.02 22.83 -1.19
CA SER A 77 3.46 21.49 -1.63
C SER A 77 4.22 20.75 -0.54
N ILE A 78 5.00 21.48 0.29
CA ILE A 78 5.85 20.92 1.34
C ILE A 78 5.41 21.49 2.70
N ASP A 79 5.23 20.60 3.66
CA ASP A 79 5.07 20.94 5.08
C ASP A 79 6.44 20.87 5.78
N TRP A 80 7.08 22.02 5.93
CA TRP A 80 8.38 22.14 6.57
C TRP A 80 8.23 22.14 8.10
N GLN A 81 8.62 21.04 8.73
CA GLN A 81 8.58 20.86 10.18
C GLN A 81 9.93 21.24 10.79
N ILE A 82 9.96 22.38 11.49
CA ILE A 82 11.17 22.84 12.18
C ILE A 82 11.32 22.04 13.46
N VAL A 83 12.38 21.25 13.52
CA VAL A 83 12.63 20.31 14.63
C VAL A 83 14.13 20.26 14.97
N THR A 84 14.45 19.71 16.13
CA THR A 84 15.83 19.40 16.49
C THR A 84 16.36 18.22 15.67
N ARG A 85 17.68 18.04 15.63
CA ARG A 85 18.29 16.90 14.94
C ARG A 85 17.79 15.57 15.50
N GLU A 86 17.72 15.44 16.81
CA GLU A 86 17.25 14.23 17.48
C GLU A 86 15.78 13.91 17.15
N GLU A 87 14.95 14.94 17.05
CA GLU A 87 13.55 14.78 16.69
C GLU A 87 13.40 14.42 15.21
N ALA A 88 14.19 15.00 14.32
CA ALA A 88 14.24 14.64 12.91
C ALA A 88 14.60 13.15 12.73
N ASP A 89 15.61 12.66 13.46
CA ASP A 89 16.02 11.26 13.41
C ASP A 89 14.90 10.33 13.91
N LYS A 90 14.15 10.72 14.95
CA LYS A 90 12.97 9.98 15.42
C LYS A 90 11.83 9.97 14.39
N LEU A 91 11.56 11.11 13.74
CA LEU A 91 10.53 11.23 12.71
C LEU A 91 10.86 10.41 11.46
N LEU A 92 12.15 10.42 11.04
CA LEU A 92 12.65 9.58 9.95
C LEU A 92 12.52 8.09 10.29
N GLY A 93 12.96 7.69 11.51
CA GLY A 93 12.89 6.31 12.00
C GLY A 93 11.47 5.79 12.29
N ARG A 94 10.44 6.63 12.15
CA ARG A 94 9.02 6.27 12.27
C ARG A 94 8.23 6.50 10.99
N GLY A 95 8.90 6.91 9.89
CA GLY A 95 8.25 7.19 8.62
C GLY A 95 7.29 8.38 8.65
N LYS A 96 7.45 9.31 9.60
CA LYS A 96 6.57 10.48 9.73
C LYS A 96 6.95 11.60 8.79
N VAL A 97 8.21 11.64 8.35
CA VAL A 97 8.73 12.57 7.33
C VAL A 97 9.41 11.80 6.21
N PHE A 98 9.34 12.34 5.01
CA PHE A 98 9.94 11.74 3.81
C PHE A 98 11.41 12.11 3.60
N GLY A 99 11.93 13.03 4.40
CA GLY A 99 13.32 13.47 4.38
C GLY A 99 13.52 14.65 5.30
N ALA A 100 14.75 15.19 5.33
CA ALA A 100 15.10 16.35 6.10
C ALA A 100 16.12 17.23 5.38
N LEU A 101 16.10 18.54 5.65
CA LEU A 101 17.19 19.47 5.34
C LEU A 101 17.88 19.84 6.64
N VAL A 102 19.18 19.59 6.72
CA VAL A 102 19.99 19.82 7.93
C VAL A 102 21.01 20.90 7.67
N ILE A 103 20.96 21.94 8.49
CA ILE A 103 21.94 23.00 8.58
C ILE A 103 22.89 22.65 9.74
N PRO A 104 24.18 22.41 9.50
CA PRO A 104 25.10 21.96 10.54
C PRO A 104 25.48 23.10 11.50
N ARG A 105 26.06 22.72 12.65
CA ARG A 105 26.35 23.62 13.76
C ARG A 105 27.34 24.74 13.42
N ASP A 106 28.28 24.49 12.55
CA ASP A 106 29.36 25.36 12.14
C ASP A 106 29.08 26.10 10.83
N PHE A 107 27.83 26.09 10.36
CA PHE A 107 27.48 26.64 9.04
C PHE A 107 27.82 28.10 8.91
N SER A 108 27.36 28.98 9.84
CA SER A 108 27.67 30.41 9.83
C SER A 108 29.15 30.68 9.94
N ALA A 109 29.88 29.94 10.80
CA ALA A 109 31.32 30.10 10.94
C ALA A 109 32.07 29.79 9.64
N THR A 110 31.67 28.71 8.95
CA THR A 110 32.29 28.32 7.68
C THR A 110 31.98 29.32 6.56
N VAL A 111 30.75 29.86 6.48
CA VAL A 111 30.39 30.91 5.51
C VAL A 111 31.16 32.20 5.78
N THR A 112 31.24 32.60 7.05
CA THR A 112 31.96 33.80 7.43
C THR A 112 33.47 33.73 7.09
N ALA A 113 34.07 32.54 7.26
CA ALA A 113 35.45 32.27 6.89
C ALA A 113 35.72 32.45 5.38
N LEU A 114 34.74 32.16 4.50
CA LEU A 114 34.88 32.41 3.06
C LEU A 114 34.96 33.90 2.69
N GLY A 115 34.30 34.77 3.46
CA GLY A 115 34.31 36.22 3.26
C GLY A 115 35.51 36.94 3.91
N SER A 116 36.35 36.24 4.68
CA SER A 116 37.48 36.81 5.42
C SER A 116 38.71 36.89 4.53
N PRO A 117 39.46 38.04 4.54
CA PRO A 117 40.68 38.20 3.75
C PRO A 117 41.88 37.40 4.27
N GLN A 118 41.76 36.79 5.46
CA GLN A 118 42.84 35.98 6.02
C GLN A 118 42.82 34.57 5.42
N PRO A 119 43.99 34.06 4.95
CA PRO A 119 44.05 32.68 4.49
C PRO A 119 43.68 31.74 5.65
N ALA A 120 42.78 30.79 5.39
CA ALA A 120 42.46 29.74 6.33
C ALA A 120 43.77 29.05 6.78
N PRO A 121 43.92 28.69 8.07
CA PRO A 121 45.08 27.91 8.51
C PRO A 121 45.22 26.69 7.61
N GLN A 122 46.48 26.32 7.29
CA GLN A 122 46.84 25.26 6.35
C GLN A 122 46.06 23.96 6.63
N GLY A 123 44.96 23.76 5.87
CA GLY A 123 44.06 22.64 5.99
C GLY A 123 42.74 23.02 5.31
N LYS A 124 42.46 22.44 4.18
CA LYS A 124 41.26 22.52 3.33
C LYS A 124 40.25 23.59 3.78
N ALA A 125 40.14 24.68 3.05
CA ALA A 125 38.99 25.60 3.20
C ALA A 125 37.71 24.76 3.09
N ALA A 126 37.11 24.44 4.24
CA ALA A 126 35.91 23.65 4.29
C ALA A 126 34.78 24.48 3.66
N ARG A 127 34.18 23.99 2.60
CA ARG A 127 32.99 24.63 2.03
C ARG A 127 31.82 24.44 2.99
N PRO A 128 31.02 25.47 3.27
CA PRO A 128 29.78 25.29 4.02
C PRO A 128 28.93 24.22 3.34
N THR A 129 28.39 23.30 4.11
CA THR A 129 27.65 22.16 3.57
C THR A 129 26.26 22.11 4.16
N LEU A 130 25.24 21.96 3.31
CA LEU A 130 23.90 21.61 3.71
C LEU A 130 23.67 20.14 3.40
N THR A 131 23.05 19.40 4.34
CA THR A 131 22.80 17.97 4.15
C THR A 131 21.32 17.71 3.95
N VAL A 132 20.99 17.07 2.85
CA VAL A 132 19.64 16.55 2.56
C VAL A 132 19.59 15.08 2.98
N LEU A 133 18.70 14.75 3.90
CA LEU A 133 18.48 13.39 4.34
C LEU A 133 17.28 12.80 3.61
N THR A 134 17.44 11.59 3.06
CA THR A 134 16.40 10.84 2.39
C THR A 134 15.76 9.81 3.33
N ASN A 135 14.51 9.41 3.07
CA ASN A 135 13.83 8.36 3.82
C ASN A 135 13.08 7.42 2.86
N GLN A 136 13.81 6.48 2.28
CA GLN A 136 13.24 5.54 1.32
C GLN A 136 12.24 4.58 1.96
N SER A 137 12.38 4.27 3.25
CA SER A 137 11.44 3.41 4.00
C SER A 137 10.01 3.98 4.06
N ALA A 138 9.85 5.31 4.02
CA ALA A 138 8.56 5.98 3.96
C ALA A 138 7.90 5.93 2.56
N GLY A 139 8.68 5.58 1.53
CA GLY A 139 8.27 5.47 0.14
C GLY A 139 9.22 6.22 -0.80
N SER A 140 9.73 5.50 -1.80
CA SER A 140 10.79 5.98 -2.69
C SER A 140 10.42 7.26 -3.46
N ILE A 141 9.19 7.37 -3.99
CA ILE A 141 8.74 8.57 -4.71
C ILE A 141 8.58 9.76 -3.76
N GLY A 142 7.99 9.56 -2.58
CA GLY A 142 7.87 10.60 -1.56
C GLY A 142 9.22 11.10 -1.10
N SER A 143 10.17 10.20 -0.83
CA SER A 143 11.55 10.53 -0.49
C SER A 143 12.26 11.30 -1.60
N SER A 144 12.08 10.91 -2.86
CA SER A 144 12.64 11.63 -4.01
C SER A 144 12.06 13.03 -4.15
N MET A 145 10.74 13.21 -3.97
CA MET A 145 10.08 14.53 -3.99
C MET A 145 10.59 15.41 -2.85
N SER A 146 10.70 14.87 -1.65
CA SER A 146 11.29 15.56 -0.48
C SER A 146 12.72 15.98 -0.74
N SER A 147 13.55 15.08 -1.26
CA SER A 147 14.95 15.36 -1.61
C SER A 147 15.07 16.46 -2.66
N GLN A 148 14.27 16.42 -3.72
CA GLN A 148 14.27 17.48 -4.74
C GLN A 148 13.85 18.83 -4.17
N ALA A 149 12.85 18.87 -3.30
CA ALA A 149 12.41 20.10 -2.64
C ALA A 149 13.50 20.65 -1.69
N ALA A 150 14.13 19.78 -0.89
CA ALA A 150 15.20 20.16 0.02
C ALA A 150 16.45 20.66 -0.74
N GLN A 151 16.85 19.99 -1.82
CA GLN A 151 17.95 20.43 -2.68
C GLN A 151 17.63 21.79 -3.32
N LYS A 152 16.41 21.99 -3.84
CA LYS A 152 16.00 23.29 -4.40
C LYS A 152 16.07 24.40 -3.36
N ALA A 153 15.62 24.14 -2.13
CA ALA A 153 15.71 25.09 -1.02
C ALA A 153 17.17 25.40 -0.64
N ALA A 154 18.03 24.37 -0.58
CA ALA A 154 19.44 24.50 -0.27
C ALA A 154 20.19 25.30 -1.35
N HIS A 155 19.95 25.05 -2.63
CA HIS A 155 20.55 25.83 -3.73
C HIS A 155 20.04 27.26 -3.76
N ALA A 156 18.77 27.51 -3.46
CA ALA A 156 18.24 28.86 -3.34
C ALA A 156 18.93 29.63 -2.19
N ALA A 157 19.16 28.99 -1.05
CA ALA A 157 19.91 29.54 0.06
C ALA A 157 21.36 29.82 -0.31
N SER A 158 22.03 28.89 -1.02
CA SER A 158 23.39 29.07 -1.52
C SER A 158 23.51 30.29 -2.44
N ALA A 159 22.60 30.43 -3.40
CA ALA A 159 22.58 31.57 -4.30
C ALA A 159 22.35 32.89 -3.56
N GLN A 160 21.50 32.94 -2.55
CA GLN A 160 21.26 34.11 -1.72
C GLN A 160 22.52 34.51 -0.93
N ILE A 161 23.15 33.52 -0.28
CA ILE A 161 24.43 33.73 0.44
C ILE A 161 25.51 34.19 -0.50
N GLY A 162 25.61 33.58 -1.69
CA GLY A 162 26.61 33.99 -2.71
C GLY A 162 26.44 35.43 -3.17
N GLN A 163 25.20 35.86 -3.41
CA GLN A 163 24.91 37.25 -3.75
C GLN A 163 25.35 38.23 -2.65
N GLU A 164 25.13 37.88 -1.38
CA GLU A 164 25.51 38.70 -0.25
C GLU A 164 27.05 38.78 -0.11
N LEU A 165 27.74 37.65 -0.24
CA LEU A 165 29.21 37.61 -0.22
C LEU A 165 29.83 38.41 -1.36
N LEU A 166 29.29 38.33 -2.57
CA LEU A 166 29.75 39.11 -3.72
C LEU A 166 29.53 40.64 -3.52
N LYS A 167 28.38 41.04 -2.94
CA LYS A 167 28.11 42.43 -2.58
C LYS A 167 29.12 42.97 -1.55
N GLN A 168 29.41 42.16 -0.51
CA GLN A 168 30.38 42.51 0.52
C GLN A 168 31.81 42.66 -0.08
N ALA A 169 32.20 41.71 -0.95
CA ALA A 169 33.49 41.78 -1.63
C ALA A 169 33.60 43.02 -2.54
N ALA A 170 32.55 43.37 -3.29
CA ALA A 170 32.49 44.56 -4.11
C ALA A 170 32.59 45.86 -3.28
N ALA A 171 31.95 45.89 -2.11
CA ALA A 171 32.01 47.04 -1.19
C ALA A 171 33.43 47.27 -0.63
N GLN A 172 34.22 46.21 -0.45
CA GLN A 172 35.61 46.27 0.01
C GLN A 172 36.58 46.67 -1.10
N LYS A 173 36.13 46.92 -2.35
CA LYS A 173 36.94 47.28 -3.54
C LYS A 173 38.10 46.32 -3.82
N THR A 174 38.04 45.11 -3.36
CA THR A 174 39.05 44.08 -3.59
C THR A 174 38.73 43.37 -4.91
N PRO A 175 39.61 43.46 -5.94
CA PRO A 175 39.39 42.77 -7.20
C PRO A 175 39.49 41.27 -6.98
N LEU A 176 38.37 40.56 -7.15
CA LEU A 176 38.33 39.09 -7.06
C LEU A 176 38.66 38.47 -8.43
N PRO A 177 39.57 37.50 -8.50
CA PRO A 177 39.76 36.70 -9.71
C PRO A 177 38.42 36.02 -10.14
N ALA A 178 38.23 35.84 -11.45
CA ALA A 178 36.99 35.22 -11.99
C ALA A 178 36.66 33.87 -11.36
N ALA A 179 37.67 33.06 -11.09
CA ALA A 179 37.48 31.76 -10.40
C ALA A 179 36.94 31.91 -8.97
N ALA A 180 37.39 32.93 -8.22
CA ALA A 180 36.90 33.24 -6.89
C ALA A 180 35.45 33.76 -6.94
N GLN A 181 35.11 34.60 -7.94
CA GLN A 181 33.74 35.06 -8.14
C GLN A 181 32.77 33.92 -8.43
N LEU A 182 33.15 32.95 -9.28
CA LEU A 182 32.37 31.74 -9.55
C LEU A 182 32.22 30.89 -8.30
N GLY A 183 33.27 30.71 -7.51
CA GLY A 183 33.21 29.96 -6.25
C GLY A 183 32.33 30.61 -5.18
N LEU A 184 32.26 31.94 -5.15
CA LEU A 184 31.41 32.71 -4.25
C LEU A 184 29.96 32.81 -4.74
N ALA A 185 29.69 32.64 -6.03
CA ALA A 185 28.32 32.67 -6.57
C ALA A 185 27.44 31.48 -6.10
N ASP A 186 28.07 30.32 -5.88
CA ASP A 186 27.43 29.12 -5.30
C ASP A 186 28.37 28.52 -4.23
N PRO A 187 28.43 29.13 -3.03
CA PRO A 187 29.44 28.79 -2.04
C PRO A 187 29.13 27.53 -1.25
N VAL A 188 27.84 27.09 -1.20
CA VAL A 188 27.37 26.01 -0.35
C VAL A 188 27.37 24.67 -1.09
N ASN A 189 28.02 23.68 -0.50
CA ASN A 189 27.94 22.31 -0.98
C ASN A 189 26.66 21.66 -0.48
N VAL A 190 25.90 21.02 -1.37
CA VAL A 190 24.68 20.27 -1.02
C VAL A 190 24.97 18.78 -1.12
N THR A 191 24.94 18.09 0.01
CA THR A 191 25.16 16.65 0.08
C THR A 191 23.84 15.92 0.33
N VAL A 192 23.68 14.76 -0.28
CA VAL A 192 22.51 13.88 -0.06
C VAL A 192 23.01 12.64 0.67
N ALA A 193 22.35 12.29 1.76
CA ALA A 193 22.67 11.12 2.57
C ALA A 193 21.39 10.39 3.00
N ASP A 194 21.51 9.14 3.33
CA ASP A 194 20.38 8.37 3.87
C ASP A 194 20.15 8.74 5.33
N GLY A 195 18.96 9.27 5.62
CA GLY A 195 18.56 9.65 6.97
C GLY A 195 18.03 8.45 7.78
N HIS A 196 17.48 7.46 7.09
CA HIS A 196 17.08 6.18 7.68
C HIS A 196 17.37 5.07 6.69
N PRO A 197 18.58 4.47 6.74
CA PRO A 197 19.00 3.47 5.78
C PRO A 197 18.12 2.22 5.89
N VAL A 198 17.65 1.75 4.75
CA VAL A 198 16.98 0.47 4.59
C VAL A 198 18.01 -0.57 4.15
N GLY A 199 17.79 -1.83 4.48
CA GLY A 199 18.67 -2.91 4.05
C GLY A 199 18.83 -2.97 2.52
N SER A 200 19.93 -3.53 2.05
CA SER A 200 20.26 -3.60 0.62
C SER A 200 19.25 -4.40 -0.21
N ARG A 201 18.55 -5.35 0.43
CA ARG A 201 17.52 -6.21 -0.17
C ARG A 201 16.10 -5.78 0.19
N SER A 202 15.87 -4.47 0.26
CA SER A 202 14.57 -3.86 0.57
C SER A 202 13.84 -3.31 -0.65
N ALA A 203 14.39 -3.46 -1.86
CA ALA A 203 13.88 -2.85 -3.09
C ALA A 203 13.65 -1.33 -2.93
N LEU A 204 14.60 -0.63 -2.33
CA LEU A 204 14.52 0.81 -2.03
C LEU A 204 13.27 1.16 -1.19
N GLY A 205 12.92 0.31 -0.22
CA GLY A 205 11.75 0.48 0.64
C GLY A 205 10.42 0.01 0.05
N LEU A 206 10.41 -0.59 -1.13
CA LEU A 206 9.18 -1.10 -1.79
C LEU A 206 8.82 -2.53 -1.37
N SER A 207 9.75 -3.32 -0.81
CA SER A 207 9.46 -4.72 -0.45
C SER A 207 8.32 -4.84 0.56
N ALA A 208 8.16 -3.90 1.51
CA ALA A 208 7.03 -3.87 2.42
C ALA A 208 5.67 -3.78 1.70
N PHE A 209 5.58 -2.98 0.64
CA PHE A 209 4.37 -2.86 -0.16
C PHE A 209 4.09 -4.13 -0.97
N TYR A 210 5.10 -4.66 -1.67
CA TYR A 210 4.89 -5.88 -2.45
C TYR A 210 4.58 -7.08 -1.56
N TYR A 211 5.19 -7.16 -0.40
CA TYR A 211 4.87 -8.19 0.59
C TYR A 211 3.41 -8.06 1.04
N ALA A 212 2.97 -6.88 1.45
CA ALA A 212 1.58 -6.60 1.82
C ALA A 212 0.59 -6.93 0.69
N LEU A 213 0.94 -6.58 -0.55
CA LEU A 213 0.13 -6.89 -1.74
C LEU A 213 -0.01 -8.40 -1.94
N VAL A 214 1.08 -9.15 -1.80
CA VAL A 214 1.07 -10.62 -1.89
C VAL A 214 0.16 -11.21 -0.83
N LEU A 215 0.20 -10.73 0.42
CA LEU A 215 -0.69 -11.22 1.48
C LEU A 215 -2.17 -10.98 1.15
N VAL A 216 -2.51 -9.81 0.64
CA VAL A 216 -3.90 -9.48 0.23
C VAL A 216 -4.36 -10.35 -0.93
N VAL A 217 -3.51 -10.52 -1.95
CA VAL A 217 -3.82 -11.40 -3.08
C VAL A 217 -3.97 -12.85 -2.63
N CYS A 218 -3.08 -13.35 -1.77
CA CYS A 218 -3.16 -14.67 -1.17
C CYS A 218 -4.46 -14.86 -0.38
N GLY A 219 -4.87 -13.87 0.42
CA GLY A 219 -6.14 -13.93 1.16
C GLY A 219 -7.35 -14.05 0.23
N MET A 220 -7.38 -13.25 -0.83
CA MET A 220 -8.47 -13.27 -1.82
C MET A 220 -8.49 -14.58 -2.63
N LEU A 221 -7.33 -15.04 -3.12
CA LEU A 221 -7.23 -16.32 -3.86
C LEU A 221 -7.54 -17.51 -2.95
N GLY A 222 -7.06 -17.48 -1.70
CA GLY A 222 -7.39 -18.49 -0.70
C GLY A 222 -8.90 -18.58 -0.45
N ALA A 223 -9.58 -17.43 -0.35
CA ALA A 223 -11.05 -17.41 -0.21
C ALA A 223 -11.77 -18.01 -1.42
N ASN A 224 -11.31 -17.72 -2.65
CA ASN A 224 -11.86 -18.32 -3.87
C ASN A 224 -11.67 -19.82 -3.87
N LEU A 225 -10.49 -20.31 -3.51
CA LEU A 225 -10.19 -21.73 -3.42
C LEU A 225 -11.07 -22.41 -2.37
N VAL A 226 -11.14 -21.84 -1.16
CA VAL A 226 -11.99 -22.35 -0.07
C VAL A 226 -13.45 -22.40 -0.49
N ASN A 227 -14.00 -21.33 -1.07
CA ASN A 227 -15.38 -21.28 -1.52
C ASN A 227 -15.67 -22.36 -2.56
N SER A 228 -14.79 -22.53 -3.55
CA SER A 228 -14.92 -23.56 -4.59
C SER A 228 -14.86 -24.98 -4.01
N GLN A 229 -13.93 -25.25 -3.10
CA GLN A 229 -13.78 -26.57 -2.47
C GLN A 229 -14.97 -26.90 -1.57
N VAL A 230 -15.48 -25.95 -0.79
CA VAL A 230 -16.67 -26.13 0.04
C VAL A 230 -17.91 -26.40 -0.83
N ASP A 231 -18.08 -25.63 -1.92
CA ASP A 231 -19.21 -25.83 -2.84
C ASP A 231 -19.14 -27.20 -3.55
N THR A 232 -17.94 -27.65 -3.90
CA THR A 232 -17.70 -28.98 -4.47
C THR A 232 -18.03 -30.11 -3.45
N ALA A 233 -17.52 -29.98 -2.22
CA ALA A 233 -17.75 -30.97 -1.16
C ALA A 233 -19.22 -31.06 -0.73
N LEU A 234 -19.99 -29.98 -0.90
CA LEU A 234 -21.42 -29.94 -0.67
C LEU A 234 -22.26 -30.41 -1.88
N GLY A 235 -21.61 -30.76 -3.01
CA GLY A 235 -22.26 -31.17 -4.23
C GLY A 235 -22.94 -30.04 -5.01
N TYR A 236 -22.61 -28.77 -4.70
CA TYR A 236 -23.17 -27.60 -5.38
C TYR A 236 -22.45 -27.31 -6.70
N LEU A 237 -21.18 -27.68 -6.81
CA LEU A 237 -20.38 -27.63 -8.03
C LEU A 237 -19.94 -29.02 -8.45
N HIS A 238 -19.74 -29.20 -9.76
CA HIS A 238 -19.09 -30.38 -10.30
C HIS A 238 -17.58 -30.24 -10.16
N THR A 239 -16.93 -31.35 -9.80
CA THR A 239 -15.48 -31.44 -9.87
C THR A 239 -15.07 -31.66 -11.31
N ASP A 240 -14.44 -30.67 -11.93
CA ASP A 240 -13.84 -30.77 -13.27
C ASP A 240 -12.32 -30.81 -13.14
N TYR A 241 -11.77 -32.03 -13.10
CA TYR A 241 -10.31 -32.25 -13.24
C TYR A 241 -10.03 -32.83 -14.63
N GLY A 242 -9.92 -31.96 -15.62
CA GLY A 242 -9.72 -32.39 -17.00
C GLY A 242 -10.89 -33.25 -17.52
N PRO A 243 -10.65 -34.54 -17.92
CA PRO A 243 -11.72 -35.40 -18.44
C PRO A 243 -12.62 -35.99 -17.37
N VAL A 244 -12.25 -35.87 -16.09
CA VAL A 244 -13.00 -36.51 -14.98
C VAL A 244 -13.99 -35.54 -14.40
N ARG A 245 -15.28 -35.83 -14.58
CA ARG A 245 -16.39 -35.12 -13.93
C ARG A 245 -16.99 -36.00 -12.85
N LYS A 246 -16.91 -35.53 -11.60
CA LYS A 246 -17.53 -36.17 -10.47
C LYS A 246 -18.49 -35.21 -9.81
N ARG A 247 -19.67 -35.66 -9.45
CA ARG A 247 -20.64 -34.91 -8.65
C ARG A 247 -20.84 -35.62 -7.33
N GLU A 248 -20.53 -34.91 -6.25
CA GLU A 248 -20.88 -35.42 -4.91
C GLU A 248 -22.38 -35.24 -4.66
N PRO A 249 -22.98 -36.13 -3.82
CA PRO A 249 -24.37 -35.97 -3.44
C PRO A 249 -24.62 -34.62 -2.77
N VAL A 250 -25.74 -33.99 -3.15
CA VAL A 250 -26.09 -32.66 -2.62
C VAL A 250 -26.39 -32.76 -1.12
N ARG A 251 -25.62 -32.03 -0.31
CA ARG A 251 -25.83 -31.90 1.13
C ARG A 251 -26.52 -30.57 1.44
N HIS A 252 -27.78 -30.65 1.87
CA HIS A 252 -28.53 -29.46 2.27
C HIS A 252 -27.99 -28.90 3.59
N THR A 253 -27.30 -27.76 3.50
CA THR A 253 -26.67 -27.07 4.63
C THR A 253 -27.18 -25.63 4.68
N SER A 254 -27.33 -25.05 5.89
CA SER A 254 -27.68 -23.64 6.03
C SER A 254 -26.52 -22.73 5.52
N ARG A 255 -26.84 -21.54 5.02
CA ARG A 255 -25.84 -20.58 4.54
C ARG A 255 -24.89 -20.15 5.65
N VAL A 256 -25.39 -19.97 6.88
CA VAL A 256 -24.59 -19.69 8.07
C VAL A 256 -23.54 -20.79 8.30
N ARG A 257 -23.95 -22.07 8.23
CA ARG A 257 -23.02 -23.18 8.46
C ARG A 257 -21.98 -23.32 7.35
N THR A 258 -22.40 -23.12 6.10
CA THR A 258 -21.46 -23.09 4.95
C THR A 258 -20.41 -22.00 5.10
N LEU A 259 -20.83 -20.78 5.48
CA LEU A 259 -19.90 -19.68 5.72
C LEU A 259 -18.95 -19.97 6.89
N ALA A 260 -19.45 -20.52 8.00
CA ALA A 260 -18.64 -20.87 9.16
C ALA A 260 -17.56 -21.92 8.82
N ILE A 261 -17.92 -22.94 8.04
CA ILE A 261 -16.97 -23.95 7.55
C ILE A 261 -15.90 -23.29 6.67
N GLY A 262 -16.32 -22.44 5.73
CA GLY A 262 -15.39 -21.72 4.86
C GLY A 262 -14.42 -20.84 5.65
N MET A 263 -14.91 -20.08 6.64
CA MET A 263 -14.07 -19.24 7.50
C MET A 263 -13.08 -20.06 8.35
N ALA A 264 -13.52 -21.20 8.90
CA ALA A 264 -12.65 -22.11 9.67
C ALA A 264 -11.53 -22.71 8.78
N LEU A 265 -11.87 -23.13 7.56
CA LEU A 265 -10.88 -23.60 6.59
C LEU A 265 -9.92 -22.47 6.19
N MET A 266 -10.43 -21.26 5.99
CA MET A 266 -9.59 -20.09 5.65
C MET A 266 -8.57 -19.80 6.75
N LEU A 267 -8.93 -19.90 8.03
CA LEU A 267 -7.99 -19.78 9.14
C LEU A 267 -6.89 -20.84 9.08
N GLY A 268 -7.23 -22.10 8.81
CA GLY A 268 -6.23 -23.18 8.67
C GLY A 268 -5.29 -22.94 7.48
N ILE A 269 -5.86 -22.56 6.33
CA ILE A 269 -5.08 -22.32 5.11
C ILE A 269 -4.19 -21.07 5.25
N SER A 270 -4.64 -20.03 5.98
CA SER A 270 -3.84 -18.82 6.20
C SER A 270 -2.53 -19.10 6.94
N LEU A 271 -2.51 -20.08 7.85
CA LEU A 271 -1.27 -20.53 8.50
C LEU A 271 -0.26 -21.07 7.48
N VAL A 272 -0.73 -21.94 6.59
CA VAL A 272 0.13 -22.52 5.54
C VAL A 272 0.62 -21.44 4.57
N MET A 273 -0.31 -20.60 4.07
CA MET A 273 0.03 -19.57 3.10
C MET A 273 0.96 -18.52 3.70
N GLY A 274 0.72 -18.07 4.93
CA GLY A 274 1.57 -17.10 5.62
C GLY A 274 2.98 -17.63 5.84
N THR A 275 3.10 -18.89 6.24
CA THR A 275 4.41 -19.55 6.40
C THR A 275 5.14 -19.65 5.06
N LEU A 276 4.46 -20.07 4.00
CA LEU A 276 5.09 -20.20 2.67
C LEU A 276 5.51 -18.84 2.08
N VAL A 277 4.73 -17.78 2.28
CA VAL A 277 5.09 -16.43 1.85
C VAL A 277 6.34 -15.97 2.57
N GLU A 278 6.42 -16.16 3.88
CA GLU A 278 7.61 -15.77 4.66
C GLU A 278 8.84 -16.59 4.25
N VAL A 279 8.72 -17.90 4.14
CA VAL A 279 9.83 -18.76 3.67
C VAL A 279 10.29 -18.32 2.28
N ALA A 280 9.37 -18.07 1.36
CA ALA A 280 9.73 -17.64 0.01
C ALA A 280 10.47 -16.30 0.00
N THR A 281 9.99 -15.33 0.78
CA THR A 281 10.55 -13.97 0.74
C THR A 281 11.81 -13.83 1.59
N VAL A 282 11.83 -14.40 2.79
CA VAL A 282 12.97 -14.24 3.72
C VAL A 282 14.05 -15.28 3.46
N THR A 283 13.68 -16.57 3.27
CA THR A 283 14.67 -17.64 3.17
C THR A 283 15.16 -17.86 1.73
N ILE A 284 14.27 -17.76 0.72
CA ILE A 284 14.66 -18.03 -0.69
C ILE A 284 15.15 -16.75 -1.37
N LEU A 285 14.44 -15.63 -1.17
CA LEU A 285 14.80 -14.34 -1.80
C LEU A 285 15.73 -13.50 -0.94
N ASP A 286 16.07 -13.94 0.28
CA ASP A 286 16.97 -13.23 1.20
C ASP A 286 16.51 -11.79 1.50
N MET A 287 15.20 -11.55 1.60
CA MET A 287 14.66 -10.23 1.95
C MET A 287 15.09 -9.85 3.37
N ASP A 288 15.56 -8.62 3.54
CA ASP A 288 15.92 -8.11 4.87
C ASP A 288 14.70 -8.04 5.78
N ALA A 289 14.71 -8.81 6.88
CA ALA A 289 13.63 -8.84 7.88
C ALA A 289 14.22 -9.14 9.27
N SER A 290 13.81 -8.38 10.28
CA SER A 290 14.36 -8.46 11.64
C SER A 290 13.45 -9.14 12.66
N HIS A 291 12.13 -9.03 12.54
CA HIS A 291 11.15 -9.51 13.52
C HIS A 291 10.33 -10.67 12.97
N LEU A 292 10.96 -11.82 12.65
CA LEU A 292 10.35 -12.93 11.92
C LEU A 292 9.06 -13.45 12.55
N GLY A 293 9.05 -13.70 13.87
CA GLY A 293 7.83 -14.19 14.54
C GLY A 293 6.64 -13.23 14.43
N LEU A 294 6.90 -11.92 14.49
CA LEU A 294 5.87 -10.90 14.30
C LEU A 294 5.46 -10.79 12.84
N LEU A 295 6.42 -10.87 11.91
CA LEU A 295 6.17 -10.88 10.47
C LEU A 295 5.27 -12.05 10.09
N TRP A 296 5.57 -13.26 10.60
CA TRP A 296 4.75 -14.44 10.39
C TRP A 296 3.33 -14.25 10.92
N LEU A 297 3.19 -13.82 12.19
CA LEU A 297 1.87 -13.60 12.79
C LEU A 297 1.06 -12.56 12.02
N TYR A 298 1.72 -11.48 11.60
CA TYR A 298 1.10 -10.43 10.82
C TYR A 298 0.67 -10.92 9.43
N SER A 299 1.49 -11.76 8.78
CA SER A 299 1.20 -12.36 7.49
C SER A 299 -0.01 -13.29 7.55
N VAL A 300 -0.04 -14.19 8.53
CA VAL A 300 -1.17 -15.11 8.78
C VAL A 300 -2.45 -14.33 9.06
N ALA A 301 -2.39 -13.35 9.96
CA ALA A 301 -3.55 -12.52 10.31
C ALA A 301 -4.09 -11.74 9.11
N THR A 302 -3.22 -11.15 8.30
CA THR A 302 -3.60 -10.41 7.10
C THR A 302 -4.32 -11.31 6.10
N ILE A 303 -3.74 -12.48 5.76
CA ILE A 303 -4.34 -13.46 4.85
C ILE A 303 -5.70 -13.92 5.38
N ALA A 304 -5.79 -14.20 6.68
CA ALA A 304 -7.04 -14.64 7.31
C ALA A 304 -8.13 -13.55 7.23
N VAL A 305 -7.80 -12.30 7.59
CA VAL A 305 -8.78 -11.20 7.61
C VAL A 305 -9.29 -10.89 6.20
N VAL A 306 -8.40 -10.79 5.22
CA VAL A 306 -8.77 -10.56 3.81
C VAL A 306 -9.58 -11.72 3.26
N GLY A 307 -9.18 -12.96 3.57
CA GLY A 307 -9.88 -14.15 3.12
C GLY A 307 -11.29 -14.26 3.73
N ILE A 308 -11.43 -14.02 5.04
CA ILE A 308 -12.75 -14.01 5.72
C ILE A 308 -13.63 -12.89 5.17
N GLY A 309 -13.07 -11.69 4.92
CA GLY A 309 -13.78 -10.58 4.30
C GLY A 309 -14.28 -10.93 2.89
N SER A 310 -13.44 -11.57 2.08
CA SER A 310 -13.81 -12.05 0.75
C SER A 310 -14.91 -13.10 0.81
N LEU A 311 -14.82 -14.08 1.71
CA LEU A 311 -15.86 -15.11 1.91
C LEU A 311 -17.20 -14.50 2.34
N ALA A 312 -17.19 -13.46 3.19
CA ALA A 312 -18.39 -12.74 3.58
C ALA A 312 -19.06 -12.05 2.36
N LEU A 313 -18.26 -11.44 1.49
CA LEU A 313 -18.76 -10.83 0.23
C LEU A 313 -19.32 -11.90 -0.73
N PHE A 314 -18.65 -13.06 -0.85
CA PHE A 314 -19.14 -14.17 -1.69
C PHE A 314 -20.45 -14.74 -1.15
N ALA A 315 -20.57 -14.91 0.17
CA ALA A 315 -21.78 -15.40 0.79
C ALA A 315 -22.97 -14.43 0.65
N ALA A 316 -22.70 -13.12 0.66
CA ALA A 316 -23.73 -12.09 0.52
C ALA A 316 -24.19 -11.89 -0.93
N PHE A 317 -23.25 -11.82 -1.87
CA PHE A 317 -23.52 -11.39 -3.25
C PHE A 317 -23.39 -12.53 -4.28
N GLY A 318 -22.88 -13.70 -3.87
CA GLY A 318 -22.63 -14.80 -4.82
C GLY A 318 -21.54 -14.47 -5.83
N THR A 319 -21.75 -14.78 -7.12
CA THR A 319 -20.78 -14.53 -8.20
C THR A 319 -20.36 -13.04 -8.31
N PRO A 320 -21.26 -12.04 -8.22
CA PRO A 320 -20.86 -10.63 -8.13
C PRO A 320 -19.97 -10.31 -6.93
N GLY A 321 -20.04 -11.08 -5.84
CA GLY A 321 -19.19 -10.90 -4.66
C GLY A 321 -17.70 -11.07 -4.95
N MET A 322 -17.34 -11.93 -5.90
CA MET A 322 -15.94 -12.08 -6.34
C MET A 322 -15.43 -10.82 -7.03
N LEU A 323 -16.25 -10.21 -7.88
CA LEU A 323 -15.91 -8.94 -8.52
C LEU A 323 -15.78 -7.81 -7.50
N LEU A 324 -16.70 -7.74 -6.54
CA LEU A 324 -16.66 -6.76 -5.45
C LEU A 324 -15.39 -6.93 -4.59
N ALA A 325 -15.01 -8.15 -4.23
CA ALA A 325 -13.78 -8.40 -3.49
C ALA A 325 -12.55 -7.95 -4.29
N THR A 326 -12.50 -8.21 -5.59
CA THR A 326 -11.41 -7.75 -6.47
C THR A 326 -11.35 -6.22 -6.53
N ILE A 327 -12.49 -5.55 -6.63
CA ILE A 327 -12.54 -4.08 -6.63
C ILE A 327 -12.04 -3.53 -5.30
N VAL A 328 -12.52 -4.05 -4.16
CA VAL A 328 -12.18 -3.55 -2.83
C VAL A 328 -10.73 -3.84 -2.48
N PHE A 329 -10.27 -5.08 -2.62
CA PHE A 329 -8.95 -5.50 -2.14
C PHE A 329 -7.82 -5.31 -3.14
N VAL A 330 -8.11 -5.08 -4.43
CA VAL A 330 -7.09 -4.92 -5.47
C VAL A 330 -7.23 -3.61 -6.23
N ALA A 331 -8.39 -3.36 -6.87
CA ALA A 331 -8.52 -2.22 -7.77
C ALA A 331 -8.43 -0.87 -7.06
N MET A 332 -9.08 -0.74 -5.90
CA MET A 332 -9.03 0.48 -5.08
C MET A 332 -7.77 0.56 -4.24
N ALA A 333 -7.22 -0.58 -3.86
CA ALA A 333 -6.16 -0.74 -2.89
C ALA A 333 -4.82 -0.17 -3.37
N VAL A 334 -4.36 -0.55 -4.55
CA VAL A 334 -3.03 -0.17 -5.06
C VAL A 334 -2.87 1.34 -5.23
N PRO A 335 -3.80 2.07 -5.89
CA PRO A 335 -3.67 3.51 -6.09
C PRO A 335 -3.74 4.33 -4.80
N SER A 336 -4.51 3.87 -3.80
CA SER A 336 -4.71 4.57 -2.53
C SER A 336 -3.79 4.11 -1.40
N SER A 337 -2.93 3.12 -1.65
CA SER A 337 -2.01 2.59 -0.63
C SER A 337 -0.98 3.60 -0.10
N GLY A 338 -0.66 4.64 -0.88
CA GLY A 338 0.43 5.57 -0.55
C GLY A 338 1.83 4.93 -0.68
N ALA A 339 1.92 3.75 -1.27
CA ALA A 339 3.18 3.02 -1.37
C ALA A 339 4.00 3.42 -2.59
N THR A 340 3.35 3.56 -3.75
CA THR A 340 3.99 3.99 -5.00
C THR A 340 4.06 5.52 -5.08
N VAL A 341 2.97 6.23 -4.79
CA VAL A 341 2.90 7.69 -4.73
C VAL A 341 2.46 8.10 -3.33
N PRO A 342 3.13 9.06 -2.68
CA PRO A 342 2.73 9.49 -1.34
C PRO A 342 1.30 10.07 -1.36
N LEU A 343 0.56 9.90 -0.28
CA LEU A 343 -0.85 10.37 -0.19
C LEU A 343 -0.98 11.86 -0.47
N GLN A 344 0.03 12.62 -0.07
CA GLN A 344 0.13 14.06 -0.28
C GLN A 344 0.16 14.46 -1.76
N ALA A 345 0.56 13.53 -2.64
CA ALA A 345 0.62 13.74 -4.09
C ALA A 345 -0.55 13.09 -4.85
N LEU A 346 -1.51 12.48 -4.14
CA LEU A 346 -2.71 11.91 -4.74
C LEU A 346 -3.83 12.97 -4.87
N PRO A 347 -4.73 12.84 -5.88
CA PRO A 347 -5.96 13.62 -5.93
C PRO A 347 -6.83 13.42 -4.69
N GLY A 348 -7.70 14.40 -4.36
CA GLY A 348 -8.51 14.40 -3.13
C GLY A 348 -9.36 13.15 -2.92
N PHE A 349 -9.93 12.60 -4.00
CA PHE A 349 -10.70 11.36 -3.97
C PHE A 349 -9.87 10.18 -3.42
N PHE A 350 -8.66 9.97 -3.93
CA PHE A 350 -7.79 8.87 -3.49
C PHE A 350 -7.28 9.07 -2.06
N ARG A 351 -7.06 10.32 -1.65
CA ARG A 351 -6.70 10.65 -0.24
C ARG A 351 -7.83 10.30 0.73
N ALA A 352 -9.08 10.60 0.37
CA ALA A 352 -10.23 10.22 1.17
C ALA A 352 -10.39 8.69 1.24
N LEU A 353 -10.24 8.01 0.09
CA LEU A 353 -10.30 6.56 -0.01
C LEU A 353 -9.24 5.88 0.86
N ALA A 354 -8.02 6.41 0.86
CA ALA A 354 -6.90 5.90 1.65
C ALA A 354 -7.17 5.85 3.17
N GLY A 355 -8.15 6.61 3.67
CA GLY A 355 -8.57 6.56 5.06
C GLY A 355 -9.20 5.22 5.46
N PHE A 356 -9.88 4.56 4.52
CA PHE A 356 -10.66 3.34 4.73
C PHE A 356 -10.02 2.10 4.07
N GLU A 357 -9.04 2.30 3.22
CA GLU A 357 -8.51 1.27 2.35
C GLU A 357 -7.61 0.29 3.13
N PRO A 358 -7.89 -1.05 3.07
CA PRO A 358 -7.18 -2.05 3.85
C PRO A 358 -5.69 -2.17 3.52
N LEU A 359 -5.31 -2.17 2.23
CA LEU A 359 -3.92 -2.40 1.82
C LEU A 359 -2.98 -1.32 2.36
N ARG A 360 -3.45 -0.08 2.46
CA ARG A 360 -2.69 1.00 3.07
C ARG A 360 -2.33 0.69 4.52
N GLN A 361 -3.34 0.31 5.32
CA GLN A 361 -3.13 -0.01 6.72
C GLN A 361 -2.18 -1.21 6.89
N ILE A 362 -2.36 -2.22 6.04
CA ILE A 362 -1.51 -3.41 6.01
C ILE A 362 -0.07 -3.01 5.63
N THR A 363 0.11 -2.14 4.63
CA THR A 363 1.44 -1.67 4.19
C THR A 363 2.14 -0.84 5.27
N GLU A 364 1.42 0.04 5.98
CA GLU A 364 1.98 0.81 7.10
C GLU A 364 2.47 -0.11 8.23
N GLY A 365 1.67 -1.13 8.59
CA GLY A 365 2.08 -2.14 9.56
C GLY A 365 3.28 -2.96 9.10
N MET A 366 3.33 -3.33 7.82
CA MET A 366 4.45 -4.04 7.23
C MET A 366 5.75 -3.21 7.25
N ARG A 367 5.66 -1.90 6.91
CA ARG A 367 6.80 -0.98 7.04
C ARG A 367 7.28 -0.87 8.48
N ALA A 368 6.36 -0.81 9.45
CA ALA A 368 6.72 -0.76 10.86
C ALA A 368 7.50 -2.01 11.28
N ILE A 369 7.10 -3.19 10.81
CA ILE A 369 7.80 -4.45 11.13
C ILE A 369 9.16 -4.53 10.44
N LEU A 370 9.23 -4.22 9.15
CA LEU A 370 10.45 -4.43 8.36
C LEU A 370 11.48 -3.29 8.54
N TYR A 371 11.02 -2.04 8.69
CA TYR A 371 11.93 -0.89 8.62
C TYR A 371 12.00 -0.07 9.91
N TYR A 372 10.99 -0.10 10.77
CA TYR A 372 10.91 0.77 11.93
C TYR A 372 11.00 0.02 13.26
N GLY A 373 11.66 -1.15 13.27
CA GLY A 373 11.91 -1.92 14.49
C GLY A 373 10.64 -2.34 15.23
N ALA A 374 9.56 -2.58 14.49
CA ALA A 374 8.24 -2.96 15.01
C ALA A 374 7.63 -1.97 16.02
N GLN A 375 7.96 -0.67 15.88
CA GLN A 375 7.44 0.36 16.79
C GLN A 375 5.92 0.53 16.60
N ALA A 376 5.20 0.57 17.73
CA ALA A 376 3.74 0.67 17.73
C ALA A 376 3.22 1.96 17.07
N ASP A 377 3.90 3.08 17.32
CA ASP A 377 3.56 4.42 16.84
C ASP A 377 4.06 4.70 15.40
N ALA A 378 4.87 3.80 14.83
CA ALA A 378 5.26 3.83 13.42
C ALA A 378 4.18 3.26 12.45
N GLY A 379 2.98 2.99 12.95
CA GLY A 379 1.85 2.49 12.16
C GLY A 379 1.37 1.09 12.55
N LEU A 380 2.14 0.33 13.32
CA LEU A 380 1.83 -1.06 13.66
C LEU A 380 0.54 -1.20 14.49
N SER A 381 0.36 -0.37 15.52
CA SER A 381 -0.85 -0.40 16.36
C SER A 381 -2.10 -0.08 15.55
N ARG A 382 -2.01 0.91 14.66
CA ARG A 382 -3.10 1.28 13.76
C ARG A 382 -3.45 0.15 12.79
N ALA A 383 -2.45 -0.53 12.25
CA ALA A 383 -2.64 -1.66 11.34
C ALA A 383 -3.36 -2.82 12.03
N TRP A 384 -2.95 -3.20 13.25
CA TRP A 384 -3.62 -4.23 14.04
C TRP A 384 -5.06 -3.84 14.39
N ALA A 385 -5.29 -2.59 14.81
CA ALA A 385 -6.64 -2.10 15.09
C ALA A 385 -7.54 -2.14 13.85
N SER A 386 -7.03 -1.72 12.71
CA SER A 386 -7.76 -1.74 11.43
C SER A 386 -8.11 -3.16 10.98
N MET A 387 -7.17 -4.12 11.12
CA MET A 387 -7.44 -5.53 10.82
C MET A 387 -8.48 -6.12 11.78
N GLY A 388 -8.42 -5.78 13.07
CA GLY A 388 -9.42 -6.21 14.04
C GLY A 388 -10.82 -5.68 13.71
N ILE A 389 -10.94 -4.40 13.37
CA ILE A 389 -12.20 -3.77 12.94
C ILE A 389 -12.71 -4.43 11.66
N ALA A 390 -11.84 -4.66 10.66
CA ALA A 390 -12.20 -5.30 9.41
C ALA A 390 -12.70 -6.75 9.63
N LEU A 391 -12.03 -7.51 10.51
CA LEU A 391 -12.46 -8.86 10.87
C LEU A 391 -13.84 -8.86 11.52
N VAL A 392 -14.05 -8.01 12.53
CA VAL A 392 -15.37 -7.92 13.21
C VAL A 392 -16.46 -7.51 12.23
N ALA A 393 -16.19 -6.50 11.38
CA ALA A 393 -17.13 -6.06 10.35
C ALA A 393 -17.47 -7.19 9.37
N ALA A 394 -16.47 -7.96 8.90
CA ALA A 394 -16.67 -9.08 7.99
C ALA A 394 -17.50 -10.22 8.64
N LEU A 395 -17.22 -10.53 9.90
CA LEU A 395 -17.97 -11.55 10.64
C LEU A 395 -19.43 -11.10 10.86
N VAL A 396 -19.64 -9.89 11.37
CA VAL A 396 -21.00 -9.37 11.60
C VAL A 396 -21.78 -9.30 10.29
N PHE A 397 -21.19 -8.72 9.25
CA PHE A 397 -21.84 -8.63 7.94
C PHE A 397 -22.17 -10.00 7.35
N GLY A 398 -21.15 -10.89 7.28
CA GLY A 398 -21.33 -12.22 6.68
C GLY A 398 -22.39 -13.05 7.41
N PHE A 399 -22.34 -13.12 8.75
CA PHE A 399 -23.32 -13.89 9.52
C PHE A 399 -24.70 -13.22 9.55
N ALA A 400 -24.80 -11.90 9.59
CA ALA A 400 -26.09 -11.20 9.53
C ALA A 400 -26.80 -11.46 8.21
N VAL A 401 -26.10 -11.32 7.08
CA VAL A 401 -26.69 -11.54 5.75
C VAL A 401 -27.06 -13.00 5.52
N THR A 402 -26.17 -13.95 5.86
CA THR A 402 -26.46 -15.38 5.70
C THR A 402 -27.60 -15.84 6.60
N ARG A 403 -27.68 -15.34 7.86
CA ARG A 403 -28.81 -15.62 8.76
C ARG A 403 -30.12 -15.02 8.23
N LEU A 404 -30.09 -13.83 7.63
CA LEU A 404 -31.27 -13.23 7.00
C LEU A 404 -31.77 -14.12 5.83
N TYR A 405 -30.84 -14.59 4.99
CA TYR A 405 -31.19 -15.51 3.89
C TYR A 405 -31.79 -16.85 4.39
N ASP A 406 -31.16 -17.43 5.41
CA ASP A 406 -31.69 -18.69 6.01
C ASP A 406 -33.09 -18.47 6.62
N ARG A 407 -33.36 -17.35 7.31
CA ARG A 407 -34.68 -17.00 7.87
C ARG A 407 -35.73 -16.77 6.79
N ARG A 408 -35.35 -16.26 5.61
CA ARG A 408 -36.25 -16.05 4.47
C ARG A 408 -36.41 -17.28 3.59
N GLY A 409 -35.82 -18.42 3.97
CA GLY A 409 -35.89 -19.65 3.20
C GLY A 409 -35.15 -19.60 1.87
N LEU A 410 -34.26 -18.60 1.66
CA LEU A 410 -33.45 -18.45 0.46
C LEU A 410 -32.26 -19.42 0.50
N HIS A 411 -32.53 -20.72 0.46
CA HIS A 411 -31.49 -21.74 0.40
C HIS A 411 -30.76 -21.71 -0.96
N ARG A 412 -29.49 -22.11 -1.00
CA ARG A 412 -28.70 -22.16 -2.25
C ARG A 412 -29.24 -23.13 -3.26
N ILE A 413 -29.80 -24.26 -2.76
CA ILE A 413 -30.54 -25.25 -3.55
C ILE A 413 -31.88 -25.44 -2.88
N PRO A 414 -33.01 -25.32 -3.60
CA PRO A 414 -34.34 -25.60 -3.07
C PRO A 414 -34.40 -27.03 -2.53
N ARG A 415 -34.98 -27.20 -1.34
CA ARG A 415 -35.31 -28.56 -0.85
C ARG A 415 -36.34 -29.13 -1.79
N PRO A 416 -36.20 -30.43 -2.18
CA PRO A 416 -37.27 -31.12 -2.86
C PRO A 416 -38.56 -30.99 -2.03
N ALA A 417 -39.70 -30.73 -2.67
CA ALA A 417 -40.97 -30.70 -1.96
C ALA A 417 -41.19 -32.05 -1.26
N ALA A 418 -41.62 -32.00 0.01
CA ALA A 418 -41.86 -33.20 0.80
C ALA A 418 -42.98 -34.02 0.14
N GLY A 419 -42.66 -34.87 -0.77
CA GLY A 419 -43.57 -35.66 -1.62
C GLY A 419 -42.91 -36.17 -2.90
N SER A 420 -41.76 -35.56 -3.31
CA SER A 420 -41.06 -36.05 -4.50
C SER A 420 -40.10 -37.21 -4.20
N GLU A 421 -39.64 -37.34 -2.96
CA GLU A 421 -38.83 -38.49 -2.53
C GLU A 421 -39.63 -39.77 -2.46
N ALA A 422 -40.92 -39.70 -2.05
CA ALA A 422 -41.82 -40.88 -2.02
C ALA A 422 -42.17 -41.40 -3.42
N ARG A 423 -41.99 -40.62 -4.47
CA ARG A 423 -42.29 -41.02 -5.85
C ARG A 423 -41.07 -41.60 -6.58
N ALA A 424 -39.86 -41.34 -6.07
CA ALA A 424 -38.64 -41.88 -6.64
C ALA A 424 -38.24 -43.25 -6.09
N GLU A 425 -38.83 -43.67 -4.93
CA GLU A 425 -38.61 -44.99 -4.31
C GLU A 425 -39.67 -46.04 -4.65
N THR A 426 -40.69 -45.73 -5.48
CA THR A 426 -41.61 -46.75 -5.95
C THR A 426 -40.94 -47.50 -7.12
N PRO A 427 -40.51 -48.76 -6.94
CA PRO A 427 -39.97 -49.50 -8.05
C PRO A 427 -41.09 -49.65 -9.08
N GLU A 428 -40.84 -49.29 -10.31
CA GLU A 428 -41.70 -49.56 -11.45
C GLU A 428 -41.94 -51.08 -11.49
N ALA A 429 -43.20 -51.47 -11.24
CA ALA A 429 -43.57 -52.89 -11.27
C ALA A 429 -43.23 -53.45 -12.65
N PRO A 430 -42.61 -54.62 -12.73
CA PRO A 430 -42.28 -55.23 -14.01
C PRO A 430 -43.52 -55.39 -14.86
N GLU A 431 -43.52 -54.80 -16.06
CA GLU A 431 -44.52 -55.02 -17.08
C GLU A 431 -44.68 -56.48 -17.34
N ALA A 432 -45.91 -56.99 -17.16
CA ALA A 432 -46.29 -58.38 -17.43
C ALA A 432 -46.10 -58.68 -18.95
N PRO A 433 -45.51 -59.80 -19.31
CA PRO A 433 -45.30 -60.18 -20.70
C PRO A 433 -46.63 -60.30 -21.44
N GLY A 434 -46.81 -59.47 -22.49
CA GLY A 434 -47.94 -59.46 -23.36
C GLY A 434 -48.12 -60.84 -24.05
N THR A 435 -49.26 -61.43 -23.86
CA THR A 435 -49.74 -62.63 -24.55
C THR A 435 -49.78 -62.35 -26.05
N THR A 436 -48.94 -63.02 -26.79
CA THR A 436 -49.03 -63.16 -28.25
C THR A 436 -50.24 -63.96 -28.64
N GLY A 437 -51.28 -63.28 -29.10
CA GLY A 437 -52.43 -63.96 -29.79
C GLY A 437 -52.00 -64.35 -31.20
N ALA A 438 -51.96 -65.66 -31.44
CA ALA A 438 -51.88 -66.23 -32.77
C ALA A 438 -53.22 -66.10 -33.46
N GLU A 439 -53.32 -65.43 -34.58
CA GLU A 439 -54.38 -65.66 -35.56
C GLU A 439 -53.75 -66.04 -36.91
N ALA A 440 -54.12 -67.26 -37.22
CA ALA A 440 -53.95 -67.84 -38.52
C ALA A 440 -54.98 -67.19 -39.48
N SER A 441 -54.60 -66.92 -40.65
CA SER A 441 -55.56 -66.77 -41.75
C SER A 441 -55.01 -67.17 -43.08
N ALA A 442 -55.76 -67.98 -43.69
CA ALA A 442 -55.65 -68.50 -45.01
C ALA A 442 -56.04 -67.51 -46.16
N THR A 443 -55.54 -67.85 -47.33
CA THR A 443 -56.13 -67.63 -48.66
C THR A 443 -56.15 -66.18 -49.23
N ALA A 444 -55.51 -65.92 -50.25
CA ALA A 444 -55.61 -66.14 -51.66
C ALA A 444 -54.45 -65.34 -52.37
#